data_f86a7a244e3f93834eccfda4b1ce04ca
#
_entry.id   f86a7a244e3f93834eccfda4b1ce04ca
#
_cell.length_a   1.000
_cell.length_b   1.000
_cell.length_c   1.000
_cell.angle_alpha   90.00
_cell.angle_beta   90.00
_cell.angle_gamma   90.00
#
_symmetry.space_group_name_H-M   'P 1'
#
loop_
_entity.id
_entity.type
_entity.pdbx_description
1 polymer ?
#
loop_
_entity_poly.entity_id
_entity_poly.type
_entity_poly.pdbx_seq_one_letter_code
_entity_poly.pdbx_strand_id
1 'polypeptide(L)'
;MDSLTRFSMAQREIGLASGEPPVTRGYPPSVYSEMPKLLERAGTAASGSITGLYTVLVDGDDFNEPITDTARSILDGHIMLDRKLGHKNHYPAIDILQSISRVMSAIATSEHKELAGKLKNVLATYHEAEDLINIGAYKKGSNREIDYAIQKIDAVNAYLMQKTDEKFDFNEEIDLLRNLFTD
;
A
#
# COMPACT_ATOMS: atom_id res chain seq x y z
N MET A 1 -5.57 6.39 -13.68
CA MET A 1 -6.58 5.63 -14.43
C MET A 1 -7.50 4.92 -13.45
N ASP A 2 -8.80 5.09 -13.59
CA ASP A 2 -9.82 4.38 -12.78
C ASP A 2 -10.73 3.58 -13.72
N SER A 3 -10.66 2.25 -13.69
CA SER A 3 -9.76 1.38 -12.97
C SER A 3 -9.15 0.32 -13.91
N LEU A 4 -8.04 -0.26 -13.50
CA LEU A 4 -7.42 -1.36 -14.25
C LEU A 4 -8.33 -2.60 -14.30
N THR A 5 -9.09 -2.83 -13.22
CA THR A 5 -10.07 -3.94 -13.15
C THR A 5 -11.14 -3.81 -14.23
N ARG A 6 -11.69 -2.60 -14.44
CA ARG A 6 -12.69 -2.36 -15.51
C ARG A 6 -12.11 -2.53 -16.91
N PHE A 7 -10.87 -2.10 -17.11
CA PHE A 7 -10.16 -2.36 -18.37
C PHE A 7 -10.03 -3.87 -18.62
N SER A 8 -9.61 -4.63 -17.61
CA SER A 8 -9.44 -6.07 -17.71
C SER A 8 -10.78 -6.79 -17.96
N MET A 9 -11.88 -6.32 -17.36
CA MET A 9 -13.23 -6.84 -17.63
C MET A 9 -13.66 -6.58 -19.08
N ALA A 10 -13.45 -5.37 -19.59
CA ALA A 10 -13.76 -5.06 -20.99
C ALA A 10 -12.93 -5.91 -21.96
N GLN A 11 -11.62 -6.04 -21.71
CA GLN A 11 -10.75 -6.89 -22.51
C GLN A 11 -11.15 -8.37 -22.44
N ARG A 12 -11.63 -8.85 -21.28
CA ARG A 12 -12.18 -10.20 -21.13
C ARG A 12 -13.36 -10.43 -22.07
N GLU A 13 -14.31 -9.50 -22.12
CA GLU A 13 -15.47 -9.61 -23.00
C GLU A 13 -15.06 -9.65 -24.47
N ILE A 14 -14.12 -8.80 -24.88
CA ILE A 14 -13.58 -8.79 -26.25
C ILE A 14 -12.91 -10.12 -26.59
N GLY A 15 -12.04 -10.63 -25.75
CA GLY A 15 -11.33 -11.88 -25.96
C GLY A 15 -12.28 -13.07 -26.06
N LEU A 16 -13.23 -13.19 -25.12
CA LEU A 16 -14.24 -14.26 -25.15
C LEU A 16 -15.12 -14.19 -26.42
N ALA A 17 -15.56 -12.99 -26.82
CA ALA A 17 -16.33 -12.78 -28.04
C ALA A 17 -15.54 -13.13 -29.32
N SER A 18 -14.21 -12.99 -29.25
CA SER A 18 -13.29 -13.37 -30.32
C SER A 18 -12.95 -14.88 -30.36
N GLY A 19 -13.50 -15.65 -29.41
CA GLY A 19 -13.29 -17.11 -29.34
C GLY A 19 -12.07 -17.54 -28.54
N GLU A 20 -11.44 -16.66 -27.79
CA GLU A 20 -10.37 -17.06 -26.88
C GLU A 20 -10.92 -17.94 -25.73
N PRO A 21 -10.19 -18.99 -25.32
CA PRO A 21 -10.61 -19.81 -24.19
C PRO A 21 -10.44 -19.04 -22.88
N PRO A 22 -11.39 -19.12 -21.93
CA PRO A 22 -11.21 -18.60 -20.59
C PRO A 22 -10.16 -19.41 -19.83
N VAL A 23 -9.28 -18.72 -19.11
CA VAL A 23 -8.29 -19.33 -18.21
C VAL A 23 -8.60 -18.96 -16.76
N THR A 24 -7.66 -18.44 -16.01
CA THR A 24 -7.83 -18.18 -14.59
C THR A 24 -8.98 -17.19 -14.33
N ARG A 25 -9.96 -17.61 -13.52
CA ARG A 25 -11.18 -16.83 -13.18
C ARG A 25 -11.94 -16.30 -14.41
N GLY A 26 -11.85 -17.02 -15.54
CA GLY A 26 -12.55 -16.67 -16.76
C GLY A 26 -11.92 -15.55 -17.57
N TYR A 27 -10.74 -15.08 -17.23
CA TYR A 27 -9.99 -14.14 -18.05
C TYR A 27 -9.24 -14.86 -19.18
N PRO A 28 -9.39 -14.43 -20.44
CA PRO A 28 -8.65 -15.01 -21.56
C PRO A 28 -7.19 -14.51 -21.58
N PRO A 29 -6.28 -15.20 -22.31
CA PRO A 29 -4.86 -14.86 -22.38
C PRO A 29 -4.58 -13.41 -22.84
N SER A 30 -5.43 -12.85 -23.70
CA SER A 30 -5.28 -11.47 -24.19
C SER A 30 -5.28 -10.43 -23.07
N VAL A 31 -6.01 -10.65 -21.98
CA VAL A 31 -6.02 -9.73 -20.83
C VAL A 31 -4.61 -9.59 -20.25
N TYR A 32 -3.93 -10.71 -20.03
CA TYR A 32 -2.59 -10.74 -19.45
C TYR A 32 -1.51 -10.22 -20.42
N SER A 33 -1.74 -10.30 -21.73
CA SER A 33 -0.81 -9.73 -22.73
C SER A 33 -1.00 -8.23 -22.92
N GLU A 34 -2.20 -7.69 -22.72
CA GLU A 34 -2.48 -6.26 -22.89
C GLU A 34 -2.17 -5.43 -21.64
N MET A 35 -2.29 -6.01 -20.43
CA MET A 35 -1.99 -5.29 -19.19
C MET A 35 -0.57 -4.73 -19.14
N PRO A 36 0.51 -5.47 -19.40
CA PRO A 36 1.86 -4.91 -19.41
C PRO A 36 2.02 -3.77 -20.41
N LYS A 37 1.48 -3.93 -21.62
CA LYS A 37 1.53 -2.89 -22.67
C LYS A 37 0.86 -1.59 -22.23
N LEU A 38 -0.26 -1.70 -21.52
CA LEU A 38 -0.97 -0.54 -20.97
C LEU A 38 -0.15 0.13 -19.85
N LEU A 39 0.36 -0.64 -18.92
CA LEU A 39 1.05 -0.14 -17.73
C LEU A 39 2.41 0.48 -18.07
N GLU A 40 3.13 -0.09 -19.04
CA GLU A 40 4.42 0.43 -19.52
C GLU A 40 4.31 1.72 -20.37
N ARG A 41 3.11 2.19 -20.67
CA ARG A 41 2.93 3.51 -21.33
C ARG A 41 3.23 4.69 -20.42
N ALA A 42 3.16 4.51 -19.12
CA ALA A 42 3.72 5.43 -18.13
C ALA A 42 5.20 5.09 -17.89
N GLY A 43 5.96 6.06 -17.41
CA GLY A 43 7.38 5.86 -17.10
C GLY A 43 8.25 6.97 -17.63
N THR A 44 9.56 6.74 -17.63
CA THR A 44 10.60 7.69 -18.07
C THR A 44 10.85 7.54 -19.57
N ALA A 45 10.90 8.67 -20.26
CA ALA A 45 11.25 8.76 -21.68
C ALA A 45 12.57 9.51 -21.87
N ALA A 46 13.04 9.63 -23.12
CA ALA A 46 14.22 10.44 -23.45
C ALA A 46 14.08 11.92 -23.04
N SER A 47 12.85 12.42 -22.97
CA SER A 47 12.52 13.76 -22.50
C SER A 47 11.27 13.69 -21.63
N GLY A 48 11.46 13.88 -20.31
CA GLY A 48 10.37 13.87 -19.33
C GLY A 48 9.94 12.48 -18.85
N SER A 49 8.89 12.47 -18.03
CA SER A 49 8.33 11.25 -17.46
C SER A 49 6.81 11.37 -17.26
N ILE A 50 6.13 10.24 -17.24
CA ILE A 50 4.70 10.14 -16.90
C ILE A 50 4.58 9.23 -15.67
N THR A 51 4.07 9.80 -14.57
CA THR A 51 3.75 9.00 -13.39
C THR A 51 2.35 8.41 -13.54
N GLY A 52 2.24 7.08 -13.53
CA GLY A 52 0.97 6.36 -13.63
C GLY A 52 0.42 6.03 -12.24
N LEU A 53 -0.80 6.48 -11.95
CA LEU A 53 -1.59 6.04 -10.81
C LEU A 53 -2.78 5.22 -11.31
N TYR A 54 -2.81 3.95 -10.92
CA TYR A 54 -3.82 2.99 -11.35
C TYR A 54 -4.61 2.48 -10.16
N THR A 55 -5.94 2.60 -10.21
CA THR A 55 -6.78 1.96 -9.20
C THR A 55 -7.10 0.53 -9.63
N VAL A 56 -7.04 -0.38 -8.66
CA VAL A 56 -7.42 -1.79 -8.81
C VAL A 56 -8.53 -2.07 -7.80
N LEU A 57 -9.67 -2.52 -8.28
CA LEU A 57 -10.80 -2.91 -7.43
C LEU A 57 -10.65 -4.39 -7.08
N VAL A 58 -10.59 -4.68 -5.80
CA VAL A 58 -10.40 -6.04 -5.27
C VAL A 58 -11.72 -6.53 -4.70
N ASP A 59 -12.25 -7.63 -5.25
CA ASP A 59 -13.48 -8.22 -4.76
C ASP A 59 -13.23 -9.06 -3.49
N GLY A 60 -14.00 -8.79 -2.43
CA GLY A 60 -13.95 -9.58 -1.20
C GLY A 60 -12.61 -9.54 -0.47
N ASP A 61 -11.81 -8.49 -0.68
CA ASP A 61 -10.46 -8.32 -0.13
C ASP A 61 -9.49 -9.46 -0.52
N ASP A 62 -9.74 -10.13 -1.66
CA ASP A 62 -8.87 -11.17 -2.21
C ASP A 62 -7.74 -10.57 -3.06
N PHE A 63 -6.67 -10.13 -2.41
CA PHE A 63 -5.49 -9.57 -3.06
C PHE A 63 -4.69 -10.56 -3.92
N ASN A 64 -5.06 -11.84 -3.91
CA ASN A 64 -4.47 -12.88 -4.77
C ASN A 64 -5.31 -13.11 -6.05
N GLU A 65 -6.30 -12.25 -6.30
CA GLU A 65 -7.01 -12.34 -7.57
C GLU A 65 -6.06 -12.04 -8.75
N PRO A 66 -6.24 -12.70 -9.91
CA PRO A 66 -5.25 -12.67 -10.99
C PRO A 66 -4.92 -11.29 -11.53
N ILE A 67 -5.89 -10.37 -11.61
CA ILE A 67 -5.66 -9.01 -12.13
C ILE A 67 -4.83 -8.20 -11.14
N THR A 68 -5.15 -8.30 -9.85
CA THR A 68 -4.42 -7.63 -8.77
C THR A 68 -2.98 -8.15 -8.68
N ASP A 69 -2.80 -9.47 -8.73
CA ASP A 69 -1.47 -10.09 -8.67
C ASP A 69 -0.63 -9.72 -9.90
N THR A 70 -1.21 -9.77 -11.10
CA THR A 70 -0.53 -9.34 -12.33
C THR A 70 -0.14 -7.87 -12.26
N ALA A 71 -1.03 -6.97 -11.83
CA ALA A 71 -0.71 -5.56 -11.68
C ALA A 71 0.45 -5.34 -10.70
N ARG A 72 0.42 -5.99 -9.53
CA ARG A 72 1.48 -5.93 -8.52
C ARG A 72 2.81 -6.45 -9.03
N SER A 73 2.82 -7.42 -9.94
CA SER A 73 4.05 -7.96 -10.51
C SER A 73 4.74 -6.99 -11.48
N ILE A 74 3.99 -6.11 -12.14
CA ILE A 74 4.47 -5.18 -13.16
C ILE A 74 4.84 -3.83 -12.57
N LEU A 75 4.01 -3.30 -11.65
CA LEU A 75 4.14 -1.94 -11.12
C LEU A 75 5.30 -1.78 -10.12
N ASP A 76 5.82 -0.56 -10.01
CA ASP A 76 6.93 -0.21 -9.10
C ASP A 76 6.54 -0.14 -7.62
N GLY A 77 5.28 -0.36 -7.30
CA GLY A 77 4.76 -0.40 -5.95
C GLY A 77 3.24 -0.41 -5.93
N HIS A 78 2.70 -0.58 -4.73
CA HIS A 78 1.26 -0.54 -4.51
C HIS A 78 0.94 0.06 -3.15
N ILE A 79 -0.19 0.75 -3.09
CA ILE A 79 -0.77 1.33 -1.88
C ILE A 79 -2.03 0.52 -1.58
N MET A 80 -2.02 -0.17 -0.44
CA MET A 80 -3.13 -1.00 0.01
C MET A 80 -4.07 -0.19 0.88
N LEU A 81 -5.37 -0.27 0.58
CA LEU A 81 -6.41 0.34 1.42
C LEU A 81 -7.10 -0.77 2.24
N ASP A 82 -7.25 -0.55 3.55
CA ASP A 82 -7.92 -1.48 4.46
C ASP A 82 -9.22 -0.88 5.00
N ARG A 83 -10.34 -1.62 4.82
CA ARG A 83 -11.65 -1.24 5.36
C ARG A 83 -11.66 -1.15 6.88
N LYS A 84 -10.85 -1.96 7.59
CA LYS A 84 -10.77 -1.92 9.05
C LYS A 84 -10.24 -0.58 9.55
N LEU A 85 -9.27 0.02 8.85
CA LEU A 85 -8.79 1.37 9.14
C LEU A 85 -9.91 2.39 8.91
N GLY A 86 -10.66 2.28 7.80
CA GLY A 86 -11.82 3.14 7.54
C GLY A 86 -12.90 3.01 8.62
N HIS A 87 -13.19 1.80 9.12
CA HIS A 87 -14.13 1.59 10.21
C HIS A 87 -13.67 2.22 11.54
N LYS A 88 -12.36 2.35 11.75
CA LYS A 88 -11.75 3.05 12.89
C LYS A 88 -11.66 4.58 12.66
N ASN A 89 -12.21 5.09 11.56
CA ASN A 89 -12.10 6.51 11.16
C ASN A 89 -10.63 6.95 10.94
N HIS A 90 -9.76 6.03 10.59
CA HIS A 90 -8.37 6.29 10.22
C HIS A 90 -8.31 6.60 8.72
N TYR A 91 -8.14 7.86 8.35
CA TYR A 91 -8.05 8.30 6.96
C TYR A 91 -6.78 9.12 6.71
N PRO A 92 -6.11 8.90 5.54
CA PRO A 92 -6.44 7.89 4.53
C PRO A 92 -6.32 6.47 5.09
N ALA A 93 -7.19 5.55 4.61
CA ALA A 93 -7.25 4.18 5.11
C ALA A 93 -6.14 3.29 4.50
N ILE A 94 -4.89 3.74 4.57
CA ILE A 94 -3.72 3.10 3.95
C ILE A 94 -3.08 2.13 4.94
N ASP A 95 -3.02 0.85 4.57
CA ASP A 95 -2.24 -0.14 5.29
C ASP A 95 -0.75 -0.03 4.90
N ILE A 96 0.04 0.55 5.79
CA ILE A 96 1.47 0.78 5.59
C ILE A 96 2.26 -0.51 5.56
N LEU A 97 1.85 -1.53 6.33
CA LEU A 97 2.59 -2.80 6.40
C LEU A 97 2.40 -3.64 5.14
N GLN A 98 1.24 -3.55 4.50
CA GLN A 98 0.97 -4.24 3.24
C GLN A 98 1.32 -3.43 1.99
N SER A 99 1.62 -2.13 2.12
CA SER A 99 2.02 -1.26 1.02
C SER A 99 3.52 -1.38 0.75
N ILE A 100 3.89 -1.37 -0.54
CA ILE A 100 5.27 -1.57 -0.99
C ILE A 100 5.67 -0.50 -2.00
N SER A 101 6.89 0.02 -1.86
CA SER A 101 7.60 0.77 -2.89
C SER A 101 8.89 0.03 -3.27
N ARG A 102 9.02 -0.37 -4.52
CA ARG A 102 10.24 -1.03 -5.04
C ARG A 102 11.36 -0.02 -5.26
N VAL A 103 11.02 1.23 -5.52
CA VAL A 103 12.00 2.29 -5.82
C VAL A 103 12.51 3.02 -4.58
N MET A 104 11.89 2.88 -3.43
CA MET A 104 12.27 3.59 -2.19
C MET A 104 13.75 3.38 -1.83
N SER A 105 14.28 2.17 -2.04
CA SER A 105 15.68 1.86 -1.77
C SER A 105 16.67 2.69 -2.60
N ALA A 106 16.26 3.10 -3.81
CA ALA A 106 17.08 3.87 -4.73
C ALA A 106 16.94 5.40 -4.54
N ILE A 107 15.74 5.88 -4.17
CA ILE A 107 15.43 7.32 -4.17
C ILE A 107 15.45 7.97 -2.78
N ALA A 108 15.17 7.20 -1.71
CA ALA A 108 15.12 7.73 -0.35
C ALA A 108 16.51 7.87 0.28
N THR A 109 16.69 8.90 1.10
CA THR A 109 17.91 9.08 1.90
C THR A 109 18.05 7.96 2.95
N SER A 110 19.26 7.76 3.47
CA SER A 110 19.49 6.77 4.53
C SER A 110 18.68 7.07 5.79
N GLU A 111 18.57 8.35 6.16
CA GLU A 111 17.74 8.81 7.28
C GLU A 111 16.26 8.46 7.06
N HIS A 112 15.72 8.80 5.88
CA HIS A 112 14.32 8.49 5.57
C HIS A 112 14.03 6.98 5.64
N LYS A 113 14.92 6.14 5.12
CA LYS A 113 14.80 4.67 5.21
C LYS A 113 14.81 4.18 6.66
N GLU A 114 15.70 4.72 7.49
CA GLU A 114 15.79 4.36 8.91
C GLU A 114 14.50 4.74 9.65
N LEU A 115 14.03 5.98 9.48
CA LEU A 115 12.81 6.47 10.12
C LEU A 115 11.57 5.68 9.68
N ALA A 116 11.43 5.41 8.39
CA ALA A 116 10.36 4.56 7.86
C ALA A 116 10.43 3.13 8.40
N GLY A 117 11.64 2.60 8.59
CA GLY A 117 11.86 1.30 9.23
C GLY A 117 11.41 1.28 10.68
N LYS A 118 11.71 2.33 11.46
CA LYS A 118 11.25 2.49 12.85
C LYS A 118 9.73 2.55 12.93
N LEU A 119 9.09 3.34 12.05
CA LEU A 119 7.63 3.45 11.98
C LEU A 119 6.98 2.09 11.70
N LYS A 120 7.45 1.36 10.68
CA LYS A 120 6.95 0.03 10.34
C LYS A 120 7.16 -0.96 11.49
N ASN A 121 8.29 -0.90 12.18
CA ASN A 121 8.57 -1.76 13.33
C ASN A 121 7.57 -1.52 14.47
N VAL A 122 7.30 -0.24 14.81
CA VAL A 122 6.29 0.10 15.83
C VAL A 122 4.92 -0.44 15.46
N LEU A 123 4.47 -0.26 14.20
CA LEU A 123 3.18 -0.77 13.72
C LEU A 123 3.13 -2.31 13.80
N ALA A 124 4.14 -3.00 13.29
CA ALA A 124 4.18 -4.46 13.27
C ALA A 124 4.18 -5.04 14.69
N THR A 125 5.06 -4.55 15.57
CA THR A 125 5.16 -4.99 16.96
C THR A 125 3.85 -4.75 17.73
N TYR A 126 3.21 -3.58 17.52
CA TYR A 126 1.93 -3.30 18.14
C TYR A 126 0.83 -4.24 17.66
N HIS A 127 0.70 -4.46 16.34
CA HIS A 127 -0.31 -5.35 15.75
C HIS A 127 -0.14 -6.81 16.20
N GLU A 128 1.11 -7.29 16.33
CA GLU A 128 1.38 -8.63 16.86
C GLU A 128 0.96 -8.80 18.33
N ALA A 129 1.05 -7.73 19.11
CA ALA A 129 0.70 -7.72 20.53
C ALA A 129 -0.75 -7.25 20.81
N GLU A 130 -1.47 -6.73 19.80
CA GLU A 130 -2.77 -6.04 19.97
C GLU A 130 -3.79 -6.91 20.72
N ASP A 131 -3.89 -8.19 20.40
CA ASP A 131 -4.82 -9.10 21.07
C ASP A 131 -4.48 -9.27 22.55
N LEU A 132 -3.18 -9.44 22.88
CA LEU A 132 -2.72 -9.59 24.27
C LEU A 132 -2.94 -8.31 25.08
N ILE A 133 -2.78 -7.14 24.45
CA ILE A 133 -3.03 -5.84 25.06
C ILE A 133 -4.53 -5.67 25.33
N ASN A 134 -5.38 -5.94 24.35
CA ASN A 134 -6.84 -5.75 24.44
C ASN A 134 -7.50 -6.63 25.49
N ILE A 135 -7.04 -7.87 25.65
CA ILE A 135 -7.57 -8.78 26.71
C ILE A 135 -6.90 -8.57 28.07
N GLY A 136 -5.98 -7.61 28.18
CA GLY A 136 -5.27 -7.29 29.43
C GLY A 136 -4.27 -8.37 29.88
N ALA A 137 -3.84 -9.26 28.98
CA ALA A 137 -2.88 -10.33 29.30
C ALA A 137 -1.41 -9.82 29.23
N TYR A 138 -1.15 -8.71 28.55
CA TYR A 138 0.19 -8.13 28.48
C TYR A 138 0.55 -7.38 29.77
N LYS A 139 1.74 -7.66 30.29
CA LYS A 139 2.29 -6.94 31.46
C LYS A 139 3.39 -5.97 31.00
N LYS A 140 3.22 -4.69 31.30
CA LYS A 140 4.25 -3.67 31.07
C LYS A 140 5.57 -4.08 31.73
N GLY A 141 6.66 -3.94 30.97
CA GLY A 141 8.00 -4.32 31.39
C GLY A 141 8.42 -5.75 31.02
N SER A 142 7.51 -6.58 30.50
CA SER A 142 7.82 -7.96 30.07
C SER A 142 8.57 -8.02 28.74
N ASN A 143 8.33 -7.04 27.85
CA ASN A 143 9.02 -6.94 26.56
C ASN A 143 9.25 -5.46 26.20
N ARG A 144 10.52 -5.07 26.03
CA ARG A 144 10.89 -3.67 25.74
C ARG A 144 10.38 -3.16 24.38
N GLU A 145 10.31 -4.02 23.38
CA GLU A 145 9.85 -3.65 22.03
C GLU A 145 8.34 -3.38 22.05
N ILE A 146 7.58 -4.22 22.74
CA ILE A 146 6.13 -4.03 22.90
C ILE A 146 5.84 -2.78 23.74
N ASP A 147 6.57 -2.57 24.82
CA ASP A 147 6.42 -1.36 25.64
C ASP A 147 6.68 -0.09 24.82
N TYR A 148 7.73 -0.11 23.99
CA TYR A 148 8.04 1.00 23.09
C TYR A 148 6.96 1.20 22.03
N ALA A 149 6.46 0.11 21.43
CA ALA A 149 5.37 0.20 20.46
C ALA A 149 4.10 0.79 21.09
N ILE A 150 3.70 0.35 22.29
CA ILE A 150 2.58 0.91 23.05
C ILE A 150 2.77 2.41 23.31
N GLN A 151 3.98 2.84 23.64
CA GLN A 151 4.29 4.24 23.90
C GLN A 151 4.16 5.12 22.64
N LYS A 152 4.54 4.61 21.47
CA LYS A 152 4.63 5.39 20.22
C LYS A 152 3.40 5.27 19.31
N ILE A 153 2.54 4.25 19.49
CA ILE A 153 1.46 3.92 18.52
C ILE A 153 0.48 5.07 18.28
N ASP A 154 0.11 5.81 19.31
CA ASP A 154 -0.83 6.91 19.16
C ASP A 154 -0.24 8.06 18.33
N ALA A 155 1.04 8.38 18.54
CA ALA A 155 1.75 9.38 17.76
C ALA A 155 1.96 8.94 16.31
N VAL A 156 2.27 7.65 16.09
CA VAL A 156 2.38 7.06 14.75
C VAL A 156 1.04 7.10 14.02
N ASN A 157 -0.06 6.72 14.67
CA ASN A 157 -1.39 6.80 14.07
C ASN A 157 -1.78 8.26 13.76
N ALA A 158 -1.46 9.21 14.62
CA ALA A 158 -1.72 10.63 14.36
C ALA A 158 -0.94 11.14 13.15
N TYR A 159 0.31 10.71 12.97
CA TYR A 159 1.12 11.02 11.79
C TYR A 159 0.54 10.43 10.50
N LEU A 160 -0.01 9.22 10.56
CA LEU A 160 -0.58 8.53 9.39
C LEU A 160 -1.98 9.03 9.01
N MET A 161 -2.65 9.78 9.87
CA MET A 161 -3.95 10.38 9.58
C MET A 161 -3.79 11.80 9.05
N GLN A 162 -4.59 12.13 8.04
CA GLN A 162 -4.63 13.46 7.43
C GLN A 162 -6.07 13.84 7.08
N LYS A 163 -6.45 15.06 7.41
CA LYS A 163 -7.75 15.60 6.98
C LYS A 163 -7.72 16.01 5.52
N THR A 164 -8.90 16.10 4.91
CA THR A 164 -9.04 16.42 3.48
C THR A 164 -8.58 17.83 3.10
N ASP A 165 -8.52 18.74 4.05
CA ASP A 165 -8.09 20.13 3.89
C ASP A 165 -6.64 20.38 4.30
N GLU A 166 -5.98 19.40 4.91
CA GLU A 166 -4.56 19.48 5.28
C GLU A 166 -3.67 19.21 4.08
N LYS A 167 -2.57 19.94 3.99
CA LYS A 167 -1.55 19.79 2.95
C LYS A 167 -0.18 19.92 3.59
N PHE A 168 0.69 18.99 3.26
CA PHE A 168 2.09 18.98 3.69
C PHE A 168 2.99 18.89 2.47
N ASP A 169 4.15 19.51 2.51
CA ASP A 169 5.19 19.24 1.53
C ASP A 169 6.07 18.07 1.97
N PHE A 170 6.87 17.56 1.05
CA PHE A 170 7.70 16.37 1.31
C PHE A 170 8.72 16.59 2.45
N ASN A 171 9.27 17.81 2.61
CA ASN A 171 10.24 18.08 3.65
C ASN A 171 9.57 18.21 5.02
N GLU A 172 8.39 18.84 5.07
CA GLU A 172 7.56 18.89 6.28
C GLU A 172 7.22 17.49 6.77
N GLU A 173 6.83 16.58 5.86
CA GLU A 173 6.54 15.18 6.18
C GLU A 173 7.76 14.44 6.76
N ILE A 174 8.95 14.66 6.21
CA ILE A 174 10.19 14.07 6.74
C ILE A 174 10.52 14.63 8.12
N ASP A 175 10.31 15.92 8.35
CA ASP A 175 10.53 16.54 9.65
C ASP A 175 9.52 16.03 10.70
N LEU A 176 8.26 15.87 10.35
CA LEU A 176 7.24 15.25 11.20
C LEU A 176 7.63 13.80 11.54
N LEU A 177 8.04 13.02 10.54
CA LEU A 177 8.50 11.64 10.75
C LEU A 177 9.72 11.57 11.68
N ARG A 178 10.67 12.50 11.54
CA ARG A 178 11.84 12.61 12.43
C ARG A 178 11.43 12.90 13.87
N ASN A 179 10.48 13.83 14.06
CA ASN A 179 10.01 14.22 15.39
C ASN A 179 9.31 13.07 16.15
N LEU A 180 8.74 12.08 15.46
CA LEU A 180 8.17 10.89 16.11
C LEU A 180 9.21 10.09 16.90
N PHE A 181 10.48 10.11 16.47
CA PHE A 181 11.57 9.28 16.99
C PHE A 181 12.71 10.08 17.60
N THR A 182 12.54 11.38 17.73
CA THR A 182 13.40 12.24 18.56
C THR A 182 12.84 12.25 19.99
N ASP A 183 13.66 11.90 20.98
CA ASP A 183 13.32 11.90 22.41
C ASP A 183 13.37 13.32 22.96
#